data_e2eb43d4f8cdcce6eb09cd2fffcda795
#
_entry.id   e2eb43d4f8cdcce6eb09cd2fffcda795
#
_cell.length_a   1.000
_cell.length_b   1.000
_cell.length_c   1.000
_cell.angle_alpha   90.00
_cell.angle_beta   90.00
_cell.angle_gamma   90.00
#
_symmetry.space_group_name_H-M   'P 1'
#
loop_
_entity.id
_entity.type
_entity.pdbx_description
1 polymer ?
#
loop_
_entity_poly.entity_id
_entity_poly.type
_entity_poly.pdbx_seq_one_letter_code
_entity_poly.pdbx_strand_id
1 'polypeptide(L)'
;MSFREERAAVNVYYNTKNTNSMSCWNFFIFHATQFNNEIILPLLKKSNFYQSYAQYREGRLIKGSFVGQVLRSGDNMAQGLYQHVRATWKRPKDALPHMYRQARMAQWRREPVNCKIDRPTRLDAARRMGYKAKQGVVLIRTRVRRGGLRKGKIHMKRKPSKAGISKITMAKNTQRIAEERVARHFPNLEVLNSYWVGQDGKHKYFEVIMIDTHHPAIINDKQLGVFCSANGNKAHKGRVYRGKTSAGKRGRGLHNKGKGAEKLRPSLKANQNRGK
;
A
#
# COMPACT_ATOMS: atom_id res chain seq x y z
N MET A 1 -3.35 -38.03 36.70
CA MET A 1 -3.50 -36.70 36.07
C MET A 1 -4.90 -36.59 35.45
N SER A 2 -5.70 -35.60 35.80
CA SER A 2 -7.09 -35.52 35.37
C SER A 2 -7.16 -34.86 33.98
N PHE A 3 -8.16 -35.25 33.20
CA PHE A 3 -8.49 -34.70 31.87
C PHE A 3 -8.63 -33.15 31.82
N ARG A 4 -8.72 -32.51 32.98
CA ARG A 4 -8.75 -31.04 33.11
C ARG A 4 -7.38 -30.39 32.98
N GLU A 5 -6.32 -31.06 33.44
CA GLU A 5 -4.95 -30.53 33.35
C GLU A 5 -4.37 -30.61 31.94
N GLU A 6 -4.73 -31.65 31.17
CA GLU A 6 -4.34 -31.75 29.78
C GLU A 6 -4.99 -30.65 28.92
N ARG A 7 -6.26 -30.30 29.16
CA ARG A 7 -6.93 -29.21 28.44
C ARG A 7 -6.33 -27.83 28.76
N ALA A 8 -5.86 -27.65 30.02
CA ALA A 8 -5.18 -26.42 30.41
C ALA A 8 -3.82 -26.27 29.70
N ALA A 9 -3.03 -27.32 29.61
CA ALA A 9 -1.75 -27.32 28.91
C ALA A 9 -1.89 -27.08 27.41
N VAL A 10 -2.91 -27.68 26.76
CA VAL A 10 -3.19 -27.47 25.35
C VAL A 10 -3.68 -26.04 25.06
N ASN A 11 -4.53 -25.46 25.92
CA ASN A 11 -4.97 -24.08 25.78
C ASN A 11 -3.85 -23.05 25.96
N VAL A 12 -2.91 -23.30 26.86
CA VAL A 12 -1.73 -22.46 27.02
C VAL A 12 -0.82 -22.55 25.78
N TYR A 13 -0.68 -23.75 25.17
CA TYR A 13 0.09 -23.93 23.94
C TYR A 13 -0.53 -23.20 22.74
N TYR A 14 -1.86 -23.17 22.62
CA TYR A 14 -2.53 -22.42 21.54
C TYR A 14 -2.46 -20.90 21.75
N ASN A 15 -2.48 -20.40 22.98
CA ASN A 15 -2.36 -18.97 23.27
C ASN A 15 -0.92 -18.44 23.10
N THR A 16 0.10 -19.23 23.39
CA THR A 16 1.51 -18.82 23.21
C THR A 16 1.93 -18.77 21.73
N LYS A 17 1.27 -19.50 20.83
CA LYS A 17 1.49 -19.37 19.37
C LYS A 17 1.07 -18.00 18.82
N ASN A 18 0.24 -17.26 19.52
CA ASN A 18 -0.26 -15.94 19.10
C ASN A 18 0.52 -14.76 19.69
N THR A 19 1.41 -14.98 20.64
CA THR A 19 2.21 -13.91 21.25
C THR A 19 3.69 -14.09 20.88
N ASN A 20 4.19 -13.22 20.01
CA ASN A 20 5.59 -13.16 19.57
C ASN A 20 6.54 -12.55 20.65
N SER A 21 6.34 -12.80 21.93
CA SER A 21 7.24 -12.28 22.96
C SER A 21 8.22 -13.36 23.43
N MET A 22 9.49 -13.12 23.22
CA MET A 22 10.62 -13.97 23.65
C MET A 22 10.61 -14.29 25.15
N SER A 23 10.00 -13.44 25.97
CA SER A 23 9.89 -13.60 27.43
C SER A 23 8.97 -14.76 27.84
N CYS A 24 7.88 -15.01 27.13
CA CYS A 24 6.97 -16.12 27.46
C CYS A 24 7.56 -17.49 27.14
N TRP A 25 8.43 -17.59 26.15
CA TRP A 25 9.10 -18.84 25.78
C TRP A 25 10.20 -19.24 26.80
N ASN A 26 10.94 -18.27 27.30
CA ASN A 26 11.93 -18.52 28.33
C ASN A 26 11.31 -19.02 29.64
N PHE A 27 10.13 -18.51 29.99
CA PHE A 27 9.38 -18.97 31.15
C PHE A 27 8.84 -20.41 30.97
N PHE A 28 8.39 -20.75 29.77
CA PHE A 28 7.87 -22.08 29.45
C PHE A 28 8.97 -23.16 29.44
N ILE A 29 10.14 -22.81 28.88
CA ILE A 29 11.31 -23.74 28.88
C ILE A 29 11.84 -23.94 30.30
N PHE A 30 11.87 -22.90 31.12
CA PHE A 30 12.31 -22.99 32.49
C PHE A 30 11.40 -23.89 33.35
N HIS A 31 10.09 -23.77 33.17
CA HIS A 31 9.12 -24.64 33.84
C HIS A 31 9.09 -26.08 33.30
N ALA A 32 9.27 -26.29 32.03
CA ALA A 32 9.29 -27.62 31.41
C ALA A 32 10.53 -28.44 31.80
N THR A 33 11.63 -27.78 32.19
CA THR A 33 12.85 -28.48 32.69
C THR A 33 12.79 -28.85 34.16
N GLN A 34 11.90 -28.22 34.93
CA GLN A 34 11.70 -28.58 36.36
C GLN A 34 10.73 -29.76 36.56
N PHE A 35 9.85 -30.01 35.61
CA PHE A 35 8.95 -31.16 35.64
C PHE A 35 9.43 -32.19 34.62
N ASN A 36 9.90 -33.36 35.12
CA ASN A 36 10.26 -34.54 34.29
C ASN A 36 9.02 -35.08 33.58
N ASN A 37 8.53 -34.38 32.60
CA ASN A 37 7.37 -34.81 31.79
C ASN A 37 7.85 -35.48 30.54
N GLU A 38 7.91 -36.82 30.56
CA GLU A 38 8.35 -37.68 29.44
C GLU A 38 7.52 -37.50 28.18
N ILE A 39 6.35 -36.88 28.25
CA ILE A 39 5.43 -36.70 27.13
C ILE A 39 5.71 -35.43 26.34
N ILE A 40 6.18 -34.36 26.99
CA ILE A 40 6.37 -33.03 26.32
C ILE A 40 7.74 -32.94 25.63
N LEU A 41 8.76 -33.58 26.19
CA LEU A 41 10.13 -33.57 25.64
C LEU A 41 10.24 -34.17 24.24
N PRO A 42 9.58 -35.30 23.88
CA PRO A 42 9.66 -35.85 22.51
C PRO A 42 9.00 -35.00 21.46
N LEU A 43 7.94 -34.23 21.81
CA LEU A 43 7.23 -33.32 20.88
C LEU A 43 8.04 -32.05 20.61
N LEU A 44 8.77 -31.57 21.62
CA LEU A 44 9.67 -30.42 21.43
C LEU A 44 10.94 -30.79 20.66
N LYS A 45 11.46 -32.02 20.81
CA LYS A 45 12.63 -32.52 20.05
C LYS A 45 12.38 -32.62 18.52
N LYS A 46 11.14 -32.79 18.10
CA LYS A 46 10.76 -32.83 16.66
C LYS A 46 10.59 -31.45 16.04
N SER A 47 10.66 -30.37 16.80
CA SER A 47 10.58 -29.03 16.22
C SER A 47 11.96 -28.56 15.75
N ASN A 48 12.04 -28.03 14.54
CA ASN A 48 13.26 -27.45 13.98
C ASN A 48 13.87 -26.34 14.86
N PHE A 49 13.06 -25.79 15.77
CA PHE A 49 13.46 -24.75 16.70
C PHE A 49 14.28 -25.30 17.87
N TYR A 50 13.94 -26.50 18.38
CA TYR A 50 14.68 -27.15 19.44
C TYR A 50 16.07 -27.62 18.98
N GLN A 51 16.18 -28.09 17.75
CA GLN A 51 17.46 -28.44 17.13
C GLN A 51 18.38 -27.21 17.01
N SER A 52 17.86 -26.06 16.63
CA SER A 52 18.62 -24.80 16.60
C SER A 52 19.10 -24.36 17.99
N TYR A 53 18.26 -24.53 19.01
CA TYR A 53 18.60 -24.15 20.40
C TYR A 53 19.61 -25.11 21.04
N ALA A 54 19.51 -26.40 20.78
CA ALA A 54 20.47 -27.40 21.25
C ALA A 54 21.87 -27.14 20.68
N GLN A 55 21.96 -26.77 19.38
CA GLN A 55 23.22 -26.42 18.74
C GLN A 55 23.84 -25.10 19.28
N TYR A 56 22.99 -24.14 19.72
CA TYR A 56 23.43 -22.90 20.35
C TYR A 56 24.07 -23.18 21.73
N ARG A 57 23.54 -24.13 22.49
CA ARG A 57 24.05 -24.52 23.83
C ARG A 57 25.41 -25.24 23.74
N GLU A 58 25.72 -25.88 22.64
CA GLU A 58 26.99 -26.60 22.43
C GLU A 58 28.14 -25.72 21.95
N GLY A 59 27.96 -24.39 21.92
CA GLY A 59 29.02 -23.42 21.55
C GLY A 59 29.50 -23.50 20.10
N ARG A 60 28.83 -24.28 19.25
CA ARG A 60 29.09 -24.32 17.80
C ARG A 60 28.42 -23.14 17.13
N LEU A 61 29.17 -22.11 16.83
CA LEU A 61 28.76 -21.02 15.94
C LEU A 61 28.35 -21.61 14.60
N ILE A 62 27.04 -21.70 14.39
CA ILE A 62 26.52 -22.00 13.06
C ILE A 62 26.85 -20.78 12.18
N LYS A 63 27.96 -20.85 11.45
CA LYS A 63 28.11 -20.06 10.20
C LYS A 63 27.13 -20.65 9.20
N GLY A 64 25.85 -20.45 9.42
CA GLY A 64 24.78 -21.08 8.64
C GLY A 64 23.97 -20.05 7.89
N SER A 65 24.20 -19.96 6.68
CA SER A 65 23.37 -19.86 5.47
C SER A 65 21.97 -19.20 5.53
N PHE A 66 21.36 -18.90 6.65
CA PHE A 66 20.02 -18.31 6.69
C PHE A 66 20.01 -16.78 6.82
N VAL A 67 21.09 -16.18 7.32
CA VAL A 67 21.25 -14.72 7.39
C VAL A 67 21.97 -14.18 6.14
N GLY A 68 22.70 -15.03 5.44
CA GLY A 68 23.57 -14.66 4.32
C GLY A 68 22.88 -14.33 2.99
N GLN A 69 21.59 -14.61 2.83
CA GLN A 69 20.89 -14.33 1.55
C GLN A 69 20.23 -12.94 1.45
N VAL A 70 20.25 -12.13 2.51
CA VAL A 70 19.66 -10.77 2.47
C VAL A 70 20.71 -9.67 2.28
N LEU A 71 21.97 -9.94 2.56
CA LEU A 71 23.04 -8.94 2.40
C LEU A 71 23.87 -9.23 1.14
N ARG A 72 23.42 -8.75 -0.01
CA ARG A 72 24.34 -8.51 -1.14
C ARG A 72 25.31 -7.42 -0.71
N SER A 73 26.58 -7.80 -0.64
CA SER A 73 27.72 -6.93 -0.42
C SER A 73 27.62 -5.69 -1.33
N GLY A 74 27.49 -4.52 -0.72
CA GLY A 74 27.53 -3.24 -1.43
C GLY A 74 26.95 -2.06 -0.68
N ASP A 75 25.95 -2.26 0.18
CA ASP A 75 25.25 -1.16 0.85
C ASP A 75 25.38 -1.23 2.37
N ASN A 76 26.57 -0.93 2.90
CA ASN A 76 26.82 -0.76 4.34
C ASN A 76 26.31 0.59 4.90
N MET A 77 25.40 1.25 4.20
CA MET A 77 24.72 2.45 4.70
C MET A 77 23.51 2.03 5.52
N ALA A 78 23.45 2.45 6.76
CA ALA A 78 22.29 2.24 7.63
C ALA A 78 21.02 2.79 6.95
N GLN A 79 20.08 1.91 6.61
CA GLN A 79 18.86 2.29 5.92
C GLN A 79 17.79 2.70 6.94
N GLY A 80 17.16 3.84 6.68
CA GLY A 80 16.05 4.31 7.52
C GLY A 80 14.78 3.44 7.37
N LEU A 81 13.90 3.50 8.39
CA LEU A 81 12.63 2.75 8.45
C LEU A 81 11.83 2.77 7.14
N TYR A 82 11.70 3.94 6.51
CA TYR A 82 10.92 4.05 5.27
C TYR A 82 11.56 3.36 4.07
N GLN A 83 12.87 3.21 4.06
CA GLN A 83 13.56 2.45 3.02
C GLN A 83 13.28 0.95 3.16
N HIS A 84 13.31 0.41 4.38
CA HIS A 84 12.93 -0.98 4.67
C HIS A 84 11.46 -1.26 4.29
N VAL A 85 10.54 -0.42 4.75
CA VAL A 85 9.12 -0.52 4.37
C VAL A 85 8.94 -0.46 2.85
N ARG A 86 9.66 0.42 2.16
CA ARG A 86 9.63 0.51 0.70
C ARG A 86 10.17 -0.76 0.02
N ALA A 87 11.24 -1.34 0.54
CA ALA A 87 11.82 -2.60 0.03
C ALA A 87 10.79 -3.75 0.16
N THR A 88 10.14 -3.88 1.32
CA THR A 88 9.04 -4.83 1.55
C THR A 88 7.93 -4.68 0.50
N TRP A 89 7.52 -3.45 0.20
CA TRP A 89 6.46 -3.19 -0.80
C TRP A 89 6.91 -3.31 -2.26
N LYS A 90 8.21 -3.35 -2.54
CA LYS A 90 8.72 -3.67 -3.88
C LYS A 90 8.48 -5.14 -4.23
N ARG A 91 8.65 -6.04 -3.26
CA ARG A 91 8.46 -7.48 -3.42
C ARG A 91 7.48 -8.03 -2.37
N PRO A 92 6.19 -7.66 -2.44
CA PRO A 92 5.23 -8.02 -1.39
C PRO A 92 4.92 -9.51 -1.35
N LYS A 93 5.24 -10.27 -2.39
CA LYS A 93 5.06 -11.72 -2.42
C LYS A 93 6.08 -12.42 -1.51
N ASP A 94 7.29 -11.91 -1.47
CA ASP A 94 8.40 -12.51 -0.74
C ASP A 94 8.46 -12.02 0.70
N ALA A 95 8.15 -10.73 0.91
CA ALA A 95 8.30 -10.08 2.19
C ALA A 95 7.05 -10.17 3.11
N LEU A 96 5.86 -10.38 2.56
CA LEU A 96 4.62 -10.47 3.33
C LEU A 96 4.03 -11.88 3.22
N PRO A 97 3.70 -12.52 4.36
CA PRO A 97 3.03 -13.81 4.34
C PRO A 97 1.80 -13.82 3.45
N HIS A 98 1.61 -14.89 2.70
CA HIS A 98 0.52 -15.04 1.74
C HIS A 98 -0.87 -14.85 2.40
N MET A 99 -1.03 -15.35 3.62
CA MET A 99 -2.27 -15.22 4.39
C MET A 99 -2.68 -13.76 4.64
N TYR A 100 -1.74 -12.88 5.01
CA TYR A 100 -2.04 -11.46 5.21
C TYR A 100 -2.51 -10.76 3.95
N ARG A 101 -1.93 -11.10 2.81
CA ARG A 101 -2.35 -10.52 1.52
C ARG A 101 -3.73 -11.01 1.12
N GLN A 102 -4.03 -12.28 1.32
CA GLN A 102 -5.34 -12.85 1.05
C GLN A 102 -6.41 -12.26 1.95
N ALA A 103 -6.18 -12.18 3.26
CA ALA A 103 -7.11 -11.60 4.23
C ALA A 103 -7.46 -10.15 3.86
N ARG A 104 -6.45 -9.32 3.55
CA ARG A 104 -6.66 -7.94 3.09
C ARG A 104 -7.48 -7.88 1.81
N MET A 105 -7.17 -8.71 0.82
CA MET A 105 -7.93 -8.72 -0.44
C MET A 105 -9.37 -9.16 -0.23
N ALA A 106 -9.62 -10.15 0.63
CA ALA A 106 -10.97 -10.60 0.99
C ALA A 106 -11.78 -9.48 1.66
N GLN A 107 -11.17 -8.80 2.63
CA GLN A 107 -11.76 -7.64 3.29
C GLN A 107 -12.08 -6.51 2.27
N TRP A 108 -11.13 -6.10 1.46
CA TRP A 108 -11.29 -5.00 0.51
C TRP A 108 -12.31 -5.28 -0.60
N ARG A 109 -12.58 -6.54 -0.91
CA ARG A 109 -13.67 -6.92 -1.84
C ARG A 109 -15.04 -6.70 -1.24
N ARG A 110 -15.19 -6.90 0.08
CA ARG A 110 -16.46 -6.72 0.80
C ARG A 110 -16.75 -5.26 1.08
N GLU A 111 -15.72 -4.44 1.27
CA GLU A 111 -15.87 -3.01 1.55
C GLU A 111 -16.58 -2.26 0.40
N PRO A 112 -17.19 -1.10 0.68
CA PRO A 112 -17.75 -0.23 -0.35
C PRO A 112 -16.65 0.24 -1.33
N VAL A 113 -17.07 0.82 -2.47
CA VAL A 113 -16.13 1.28 -3.51
C VAL A 113 -15.18 2.34 -2.97
N ASN A 114 -15.68 3.25 -2.14
CA ASN A 114 -14.91 4.28 -1.44
C ASN A 114 -15.10 4.06 0.07
N CYS A 115 -14.02 3.74 0.75
CA CYS A 115 -13.98 3.48 2.18
C CYS A 115 -13.02 4.44 2.86
N LYS A 116 -13.47 5.18 3.86
CA LYS A 116 -12.60 5.99 4.72
C LYS A 116 -11.74 5.05 5.57
N ILE A 117 -10.47 5.34 5.68
CA ILE A 117 -9.51 4.60 6.48
C ILE A 117 -8.78 5.55 7.44
N ASP A 118 -8.48 5.07 8.64
CA ASP A 118 -7.84 5.89 9.67
C ASP A 118 -6.32 5.96 9.49
N ARG A 119 -5.71 4.86 9.01
CA ARG A 119 -4.26 4.76 8.84
C ARG A 119 -3.90 4.32 7.42
N PRO A 120 -2.82 4.88 6.85
CA PRO A 120 -2.36 4.47 5.53
C PRO A 120 -1.82 3.05 5.55
N THR A 121 -2.23 2.22 4.59
CA THR A 121 -1.70 0.86 4.42
C THR A 121 -0.21 0.89 4.04
N ARG A 122 0.21 1.90 3.27
CA ARG A 122 1.61 2.11 2.87
C ARG A 122 2.10 3.46 3.35
N LEU A 123 2.69 3.49 4.54
CA LEU A 123 3.16 4.73 5.15
C LEU A 123 4.28 5.41 4.35
N ASP A 124 5.20 4.62 3.75
CA ASP A 124 6.27 5.11 2.87
C ASP A 124 5.72 5.89 1.67
N ALA A 125 4.73 5.32 0.98
CA ALA A 125 4.11 5.94 -0.17
C ALA A 125 3.24 7.14 0.23
N ALA A 126 2.48 7.02 1.32
CA ALA A 126 1.62 8.09 1.83
C ALA A 126 2.44 9.34 2.15
N ARG A 127 3.51 9.21 2.94
CA ARG A 127 4.37 10.35 3.30
C ARG A 127 5.06 10.98 2.10
N ARG A 128 5.55 10.18 1.17
CA ARG A 128 6.14 10.69 -0.08
C ARG A 128 5.13 11.46 -0.92
N MET A 129 3.84 11.13 -0.84
CA MET A 129 2.76 11.84 -1.53
C MET A 129 2.21 13.04 -0.76
N GLY A 130 2.79 13.38 0.39
CA GLY A 130 2.45 14.55 1.18
C GLY A 130 1.49 14.28 2.33
N TYR A 131 1.22 13.02 2.68
CA TYR A 131 0.40 12.68 3.84
C TYR A 131 1.05 13.14 5.15
N LYS A 132 0.26 13.82 5.96
CA LYS A 132 0.56 14.15 7.36
C LYS A 132 -0.59 13.65 8.23
N ALA A 133 -0.28 13.08 9.39
CA ALA A 133 -1.27 12.67 10.38
C ALA A 133 -1.75 13.89 11.16
N LYS A 134 -2.57 14.71 10.52
CA LYS A 134 -3.18 15.93 11.10
C LYS A 134 -4.69 15.89 10.92
N GLN A 135 -5.40 16.58 11.78
CA GLN A 135 -6.82 16.86 11.59
C GLN A 135 -7.01 17.60 10.26
N GLY A 136 -8.11 17.30 9.56
CA GLY A 136 -8.35 17.82 8.21
C GLY A 136 -7.67 17.05 7.08
N VAL A 137 -6.82 16.04 7.37
CA VAL A 137 -6.30 15.11 6.36
C VAL A 137 -7.05 13.79 6.45
N VAL A 138 -7.67 13.39 5.35
CA VAL A 138 -8.52 12.19 5.26
C VAL A 138 -7.95 11.23 4.23
N LEU A 139 -7.95 9.94 4.56
CA LEU A 139 -7.56 8.87 3.65
C LEU A 139 -8.78 8.09 3.19
N ILE A 140 -8.86 7.86 1.89
CA ILE A 140 -9.96 7.11 1.28
C ILE A 140 -9.38 6.03 0.40
N ARG A 141 -9.70 4.76 0.73
CA ARG A 141 -9.39 3.63 -0.15
C ARG A 141 -10.48 3.49 -1.19
N THR A 142 -10.09 3.37 -2.44
CA THR A 142 -11.02 3.18 -3.55
C THR A 142 -10.57 2.07 -4.47
N ARG A 143 -11.53 1.34 -5.04
CA ARG A 143 -11.27 0.29 -6.02
C ARG A 143 -11.70 0.69 -7.42
N VAL A 144 -10.90 0.31 -8.41
CA VAL A 144 -11.18 0.55 -9.83
C VAL A 144 -11.01 -0.76 -10.58
N ARG A 145 -11.93 -1.09 -11.50
CA ARG A 145 -11.82 -2.29 -12.33
C ARG A 145 -10.53 -2.28 -13.13
N ARG A 146 -9.95 -3.46 -13.31
CA ARG A 146 -8.86 -3.70 -14.25
C ARG A 146 -9.39 -3.77 -15.68
N GLY A 147 -8.48 -3.67 -16.63
CA GLY A 147 -8.79 -3.72 -18.05
C GLY A 147 -8.80 -2.35 -18.70
N GLY A 148 -9.04 -2.36 -19.99
CA GLY A 148 -9.08 -1.16 -20.84
C GLY A 148 -10.45 -0.53 -20.93
N LEU A 149 -10.57 0.38 -21.89
CA LEU A 149 -11.82 1.01 -22.26
C LEU A 149 -12.74 0.00 -22.96
N ARG A 150 -13.99 -0.06 -22.54
CA ARG A 150 -15.03 -0.72 -23.32
C ARG A 150 -15.35 0.13 -24.55
N LYS A 151 -14.98 -0.37 -25.70
CA LYS A 151 -15.27 0.30 -26.95
C LYS A 151 -16.70 -0.02 -27.37
N GLY A 152 -17.47 1.00 -27.77
CA GLY A 152 -18.83 0.81 -28.27
C GLY A 152 -18.87 0.02 -29.58
N LYS A 153 -20.02 -0.57 -29.87
CA LYS A 153 -20.26 -1.18 -31.20
C LYS A 153 -20.29 -0.09 -32.28
N ILE A 154 -19.86 -0.45 -33.48
CA ILE A 154 -19.98 0.41 -34.65
C ILE A 154 -21.45 0.38 -35.10
N HIS A 155 -22.06 1.55 -35.24
CA HIS A 155 -23.40 1.70 -35.77
C HIS A 155 -23.35 1.94 -37.27
N MET A 156 -24.30 1.38 -38.04
CA MET A 156 -24.30 1.35 -39.49
C MET A 156 -24.20 2.73 -40.19
N LYS A 157 -24.68 3.81 -39.58
CA LYS A 157 -24.62 5.17 -40.13
C LYS A 157 -23.31 5.94 -39.83
N ARG A 158 -22.27 5.28 -39.35
CA ARG A 158 -21.02 5.94 -38.99
C ARG A 158 -20.13 6.11 -40.23
N LYS A 159 -19.66 7.35 -40.45
CA LYS A 159 -18.72 7.65 -41.55
C LYS A 159 -17.46 6.77 -41.44
N PRO A 160 -16.89 6.30 -42.58
CA PRO A 160 -15.69 5.44 -42.56
C PRO A 160 -14.52 5.99 -41.76
N SER A 161 -14.25 7.28 -41.81
CA SER A 161 -13.21 7.96 -41.02
C SER A 161 -13.40 7.88 -39.50
N LYS A 162 -14.61 7.56 -39.05
CA LYS A 162 -14.99 7.43 -37.62
C LYS A 162 -15.45 6.04 -37.26
N ALA A 163 -15.39 5.07 -38.17
CA ALA A 163 -15.82 3.69 -37.94
C ALA A 163 -14.77 2.89 -37.14
N GLY A 164 -13.49 3.19 -37.29
CA GLY A 164 -12.42 2.50 -36.59
C GLY A 164 -12.46 2.69 -35.07
N ILE A 165 -12.26 1.60 -34.35
CA ILE A 165 -12.24 1.58 -32.86
C ILE A 165 -10.91 1.10 -32.29
N SER A 166 -10.02 0.50 -33.10
CA SER A 166 -8.76 -0.10 -32.63
C SER A 166 -7.84 0.92 -31.95
N LYS A 167 -7.73 2.11 -32.50
CA LYS A 167 -6.87 3.21 -31.99
C LYS A 167 -7.48 4.01 -30.84
N ILE A 168 -8.74 3.75 -30.46
CA ILE A 168 -9.37 4.44 -29.33
C ILE A 168 -8.78 3.91 -28.02
N THR A 169 -8.10 4.76 -27.27
CA THR A 169 -7.48 4.46 -25.98
C THR A 169 -7.96 5.41 -24.89
N MET A 170 -7.88 4.98 -23.63
CA MET A 170 -8.23 5.84 -22.52
C MET A 170 -7.22 6.98 -22.37
N ALA A 171 -7.72 8.20 -22.23
CA ALA A 171 -6.89 9.37 -21.88
C ALA A 171 -6.55 9.45 -20.40
N LYS A 172 -7.15 8.61 -19.55
CA LYS A 172 -6.99 8.60 -18.10
C LYS A 172 -6.51 7.24 -17.64
N ASN A 173 -5.50 7.21 -16.76
CA ASN A 173 -5.10 5.97 -16.08
C ASN A 173 -6.06 5.61 -14.96
N THR A 174 -6.02 4.37 -14.49
CA THR A 174 -6.89 3.86 -13.42
C THR A 174 -6.73 4.64 -12.11
N GLN A 175 -5.53 5.12 -11.81
CA GLN A 175 -5.24 5.93 -10.63
C GLN A 175 -5.95 7.30 -10.69
N ARG A 176 -5.94 7.97 -11.84
CA ARG A 176 -6.69 9.23 -12.03
C ARG A 176 -8.20 9.01 -11.97
N ILE A 177 -8.69 7.88 -12.49
CA ILE A 177 -10.11 7.51 -12.36
C ILE A 177 -10.48 7.35 -10.88
N ALA A 178 -9.61 6.73 -10.08
CA ALA A 178 -9.78 6.60 -8.65
C ALA A 178 -9.90 7.97 -7.96
N GLU A 179 -8.95 8.87 -8.24
CA GLU A 179 -8.94 10.23 -7.70
C GLU A 179 -10.21 11.02 -8.07
N GLU A 180 -10.61 11.00 -9.34
CA GLU A 180 -11.81 11.71 -9.80
C GLU A 180 -13.10 11.15 -9.23
N ARG A 181 -13.16 9.82 -9.00
CA ARG A 181 -14.31 9.16 -8.35
C ARG A 181 -14.46 9.59 -6.90
N VAL A 182 -13.36 9.57 -6.16
CA VAL A 182 -13.35 10.01 -4.76
C VAL A 182 -13.68 11.49 -4.65
N ALA A 183 -13.12 12.35 -5.51
CA ALA A 183 -13.42 13.78 -5.51
C ALA A 183 -14.89 14.12 -5.76
N ARG A 184 -15.59 13.31 -6.59
CA ARG A 184 -17.04 13.47 -6.79
C ARG A 184 -17.86 13.06 -5.57
N HIS A 185 -17.38 12.05 -4.83
CA HIS A 185 -18.08 11.56 -3.66
C HIS A 185 -17.89 12.47 -2.43
N PHE A 186 -16.79 13.21 -2.38
CA PHE A 186 -16.46 14.13 -1.28
C PHE A 186 -16.17 15.54 -1.83
N PRO A 187 -17.19 16.31 -2.20
CA PRO A 187 -17.03 17.63 -2.85
C PRO A 187 -16.40 18.69 -1.92
N ASN A 188 -16.53 18.52 -0.60
CA ASN A 188 -15.95 19.42 0.39
C ASN A 188 -14.43 19.26 0.57
N LEU A 189 -13.87 18.16 0.07
CA LEU A 189 -12.46 17.82 0.23
C LEU A 189 -11.72 17.95 -1.10
N GLU A 190 -10.51 18.46 -1.07
CA GLU A 190 -9.63 18.47 -2.25
C GLU A 190 -8.63 17.31 -2.22
N VAL A 191 -8.42 16.68 -3.37
CA VAL A 191 -7.45 15.59 -3.49
C VAL A 191 -6.03 16.14 -3.54
N LEU A 192 -5.20 15.74 -2.61
CA LEU A 192 -3.77 16.04 -2.63
C LEU A 192 -3.04 15.17 -3.66
N ASN A 193 -3.01 13.87 -3.43
CA ASN A 193 -2.42 12.85 -4.30
C ASN A 193 -3.01 11.47 -3.96
N SER A 194 -2.54 10.45 -4.67
CA SER A 194 -2.92 9.07 -4.44
C SER A 194 -1.74 8.12 -4.63
N TYR A 195 -1.87 6.89 -4.17
CA TYR A 195 -0.88 5.83 -4.38
C TYR A 195 -1.56 4.46 -4.48
N TRP A 196 -0.86 3.54 -5.12
CA TRP A 196 -1.30 2.16 -5.26
C TRP A 196 -0.99 1.35 -3.99
N VAL A 197 -1.93 0.50 -3.57
CA VAL A 197 -1.78 -0.38 -2.41
C VAL A 197 -1.91 -1.86 -2.74
N GLY A 198 -2.67 -2.21 -3.76
CA GLY A 198 -2.83 -3.61 -4.14
C GLY A 198 -3.66 -3.81 -5.39
N GLN A 199 -3.70 -5.05 -5.83
CA GLN A 199 -4.56 -5.46 -6.94
C GLN A 199 -4.92 -6.93 -6.83
N ASP A 200 -6.11 -7.26 -7.28
CA ASP A 200 -6.56 -8.62 -7.52
C ASP A 200 -6.81 -8.87 -9.01
N GLY A 201 -7.45 -10.00 -9.35
CA GLY A 201 -7.81 -10.31 -10.73
C GLY A 201 -8.76 -9.30 -11.36
N LYS A 202 -9.71 -8.74 -10.60
CA LYS A 202 -10.79 -7.86 -11.08
C LYS A 202 -10.54 -6.38 -10.82
N HIS A 203 -9.85 -6.01 -9.73
CA HIS A 203 -9.72 -4.63 -9.27
C HIS A 203 -8.28 -4.22 -8.96
N LYS A 204 -8.02 -2.91 -9.07
CA LYS A 204 -6.87 -2.22 -8.50
C LYS A 204 -7.35 -1.35 -7.34
N TYR A 205 -6.59 -1.35 -6.24
CA TYR A 205 -6.89 -0.59 -5.03
C TYR A 205 -5.90 0.56 -4.90
N PHE A 206 -6.45 1.74 -4.68
CA PHE A 206 -5.70 2.97 -4.47
C PHE A 206 -6.13 3.63 -3.17
N GLU A 207 -5.20 4.24 -2.49
CA GLU A 207 -5.49 5.13 -1.37
C GLU A 207 -5.29 6.57 -1.85
N VAL A 208 -6.30 7.39 -1.61
CA VAL A 208 -6.37 8.79 -2.01
C VAL A 208 -6.26 9.65 -0.76
N ILE A 209 -5.30 10.57 -0.75
CA ILE A 209 -5.11 11.54 0.31
C ILE A 209 -5.95 12.75 -0.04
N MET A 210 -6.87 13.10 0.84
CA MET A 210 -7.71 14.28 0.73
C MET A 210 -7.42 15.25 1.87
N ILE A 211 -7.64 16.51 1.61
CA ILE A 211 -7.49 17.59 2.59
C ILE A 211 -8.78 18.41 2.66
N ASP A 212 -9.15 18.76 3.87
CA ASP A 212 -10.21 19.70 4.11
C ASP A 212 -9.65 21.12 4.02
N THR A 213 -10.04 21.85 2.99
CA THR A 213 -9.55 23.19 2.69
C THR A 213 -10.11 24.27 3.62
N HIS A 214 -11.09 23.94 4.47
CA HIS A 214 -11.71 24.85 5.42
C HIS A 214 -11.28 24.59 6.87
N HIS A 215 -10.56 23.49 7.11
CA HIS A 215 -10.12 23.15 8.46
C HIS A 215 -8.98 24.07 8.95
N PRO A 216 -9.08 24.67 10.14
CA PRO A 216 -8.08 25.62 10.66
C PRO A 216 -6.65 25.07 10.70
N ALA A 217 -6.49 23.79 11.12
CA ALA A 217 -5.18 23.14 11.18
C ALA A 217 -4.53 22.98 9.79
N ILE A 218 -5.31 22.98 8.72
CA ILE A 218 -4.80 22.91 7.34
C ILE A 218 -4.51 24.32 6.80
N ILE A 219 -5.38 25.29 7.09
CA ILE A 219 -5.19 26.69 6.67
C ILE A 219 -3.86 27.25 7.24
N ASN A 220 -3.57 26.96 8.51
CA ASN A 220 -2.37 27.42 9.19
C ASN A 220 -1.11 26.60 8.88
N ASP A 221 -1.22 25.48 8.13
CA ASP A 221 -0.04 24.67 7.75
C ASP A 221 0.70 25.33 6.58
N LYS A 222 1.99 25.66 6.76
CA LYS A 222 2.85 26.27 5.73
C LYS A 222 2.88 25.50 4.40
N GLN A 223 2.71 24.18 4.44
CA GLN A 223 2.77 23.33 3.22
C GLN A 223 1.39 23.03 2.64
N LEU A 224 0.39 22.75 3.48
CA LEU A 224 -0.95 22.37 3.05
C LEU A 224 -1.86 23.58 2.83
N GLY A 225 -1.62 24.70 3.51
CA GLY A 225 -2.38 25.93 3.36
C GLY A 225 -2.39 26.50 1.93
N VAL A 226 -1.38 26.18 1.13
CA VAL A 226 -1.33 26.55 -0.31
C VAL A 226 -2.52 25.99 -1.10
N PHE A 227 -3.13 24.88 -0.66
CA PHE A 227 -4.28 24.28 -1.31
C PHE A 227 -5.62 24.89 -0.89
N CYS A 228 -5.62 25.74 0.16
CA CYS A 228 -6.82 26.30 0.74
C CYS A 228 -7.28 27.54 -0.04
N SER A 229 -8.57 27.57 -0.35
CA SER A 229 -9.19 28.74 -1.00
C SER A 229 -9.28 29.95 -0.08
N ALA A 230 -9.32 29.73 1.24
CA ALA A 230 -9.32 30.79 2.24
C ALA A 230 -8.09 31.72 2.14
N ASN A 231 -6.95 31.19 1.68
CA ASN A 231 -5.74 31.98 1.45
C ASN A 231 -5.73 32.68 0.06
N GLY A 232 -6.88 32.87 -0.56
CA GLY A 232 -7.02 33.53 -1.87
C GLY A 232 -6.64 32.63 -3.07
N ASN A 233 -6.09 31.44 -2.83
CA ASN A 233 -5.57 30.60 -3.90
C ASN A 233 -6.63 29.63 -4.47
N LYS A 234 -7.44 30.12 -5.41
CA LYS A 234 -8.41 29.29 -6.16
C LYS A 234 -7.77 28.34 -7.17
N ALA A 235 -6.45 28.42 -7.40
CA ALA A 235 -5.75 27.64 -8.43
C ALA A 235 -5.78 26.14 -8.19
N HIS A 236 -6.01 25.71 -6.97
CA HIS A 236 -6.05 24.30 -6.59
C HIS A 236 -7.45 23.69 -6.48
N LYS A 237 -8.52 24.50 -6.53
CA LYS A 237 -9.90 24.01 -6.51
C LYS A 237 -10.16 23.11 -7.73
N GLY A 238 -10.67 21.91 -7.52
CA GLY A 238 -10.94 20.93 -8.59
C GLY A 238 -9.69 20.46 -9.35
N ARG A 239 -8.55 20.44 -8.68
CA ARG A 239 -7.23 20.12 -9.26
C ARG A 239 -7.14 18.74 -9.92
N VAL A 240 -7.91 17.77 -9.45
CA VAL A 240 -8.00 16.42 -10.00
C VAL A 240 -8.48 16.42 -11.44
N TYR A 241 -9.58 17.14 -11.72
CA TYR A 241 -10.18 17.18 -13.04
C TYR A 241 -9.28 17.83 -14.08
N ARG A 242 -8.40 18.74 -13.64
CA ARG A 242 -7.42 19.42 -14.50
C ARG A 242 -6.08 18.69 -14.59
N GLY A 243 -5.95 17.51 -13.96
CA GLY A 243 -4.74 16.72 -13.99
C GLY A 243 -3.54 17.37 -13.30
N LYS A 244 -3.77 18.09 -12.20
CA LYS A 244 -2.71 18.73 -11.40
C LYS A 244 -2.14 17.83 -10.29
N THR A 245 -2.76 16.67 -10.05
CA THR A 245 -2.22 15.65 -9.14
C THR A 245 -1.02 14.94 -9.77
N SER A 246 -0.24 14.19 -8.98
CA SER A 246 0.89 13.40 -9.51
C SER A 246 0.44 12.42 -10.59
N ALA A 247 -0.67 11.70 -10.39
CA ALA A 247 -1.25 10.79 -11.38
C ALA A 247 -1.73 11.53 -12.63
N GLY A 248 -2.33 12.71 -12.45
CA GLY A 248 -2.76 13.56 -13.55
C GLY A 248 -1.60 14.10 -14.39
N LYS A 249 -0.54 14.57 -13.74
CA LYS A 249 0.70 15.02 -14.42
C LYS A 249 1.34 13.91 -15.23
N ARG A 250 1.35 12.68 -14.71
CA ARG A 250 1.85 11.50 -15.43
C ARG A 250 1.03 11.22 -16.68
N GLY A 251 -0.31 11.25 -16.59
CA GLY A 251 -1.19 11.07 -17.74
C GLY A 251 -1.07 12.16 -18.80
N ARG A 252 -0.64 13.37 -18.42
CA ARG A 252 -0.35 14.49 -19.33
C ARG A 252 1.08 14.46 -19.89
N GLY A 253 1.91 13.49 -19.52
CA GLY A 253 3.30 13.38 -19.95
C GLY A 253 4.25 14.42 -19.34
N LEU A 254 3.84 15.14 -18.29
CA LEU A 254 4.62 16.23 -17.69
C LEU A 254 5.81 15.76 -16.83
N HIS A 255 5.96 14.47 -16.59
CA HIS A 255 7.12 13.91 -15.91
C HIS A 255 8.34 13.81 -16.84
N ASN A 256 8.12 13.68 -18.15
CA ASN A 256 9.20 13.63 -19.12
C ASN A 256 9.63 15.06 -19.46
N LYS A 257 10.93 15.28 -19.54
CA LYS A 257 11.56 16.53 -19.93
C LYS A 257 12.54 16.26 -21.09
N GLY A 258 12.81 17.26 -21.90
CA GLY A 258 13.78 17.19 -22.98
C GLY A 258 13.19 16.91 -24.35
N LYS A 259 14.02 16.41 -25.26
CA LYS A 259 13.65 16.16 -26.68
C LYS A 259 12.44 15.24 -26.77
N GLY A 260 11.45 15.61 -27.60
CA GLY A 260 10.20 14.90 -27.80
C GLY A 260 9.09 15.23 -26.80
N ALA A 261 9.39 16.00 -25.74
CA ALA A 261 8.41 16.39 -24.72
C ALA A 261 8.07 17.91 -24.75
N GLU A 262 8.59 18.67 -25.67
CA GLU A 262 8.45 20.14 -25.75
C GLU A 262 6.98 20.55 -25.94
N LYS A 263 6.29 19.87 -26.85
CA LYS A 263 4.88 20.14 -27.16
C LYS A 263 3.90 19.74 -26.06
N LEU A 264 4.37 19.05 -25.00
CA LEU A 264 3.55 18.73 -23.84
C LEU A 264 3.49 19.87 -22.81
N ARG A 265 4.36 20.87 -22.94
CA ARG A 265 4.46 21.99 -22.02
C ARG A 265 4.11 23.32 -22.70
N PRO A 266 3.38 24.18 -22.00
CA PRO A 266 2.73 24.03 -20.68
C PRO A 266 1.58 23.04 -20.68
N SER A 267 0.97 22.76 -21.83
CA SER A 267 -0.08 21.75 -22.05
C SER A 267 -0.23 21.42 -23.54
N LEU A 268 -0.82 20.27 -23.84
CA LEU A 268 -1.17 19.89 -25.23
C LEU A 268 -2.10 20.91 -25.87
N LYS A 269 -3.05 21.46 -25.10
CA LYS A 269 -4.00 22.47 -25.59
C LYS A 269 -3.28 23.75 -26.02
N ALA A 270 -2.30 24.22 -25.24
CA ALA A 270 -1.50 25.39 -25.59
C ALA A 270 -0.69 25.18 -26.87
N ASN A 271 -0.33 23.94 -27.19
CA ASN A 271 0.36 23.56 -28.42
C ASN A 271 -0.61 23.00 -29.48
N GLN A 272 -1.86 23.44 -29.50
CA GLN A 272 -2.87 23.08 -30.51
C GLN A 272 -3.05 21.55 -30.69
N ASN A 273 -2.82 20.77 -29.65
CA ASN A 273 -2.83 19.29 -29.63
C ASN A 273 -1.82 18.62 -30.59
N ARG A 274 -0.76 19.32 -30.97
CA ARG A 274 0.29 18.81 -31.87
C ARG A 274 1.35 17.93 -31.18
N GLY A 275 1.16 17.59 -29.92
CA GLY A 275 2.10 16.78 -29.12
C GLY A 275 1.91 15.26 -29.21
N LYS A 276 1.23 14.77 -30.22
CA LYS A 276 1.07 13.32 -30.48
C LYS A 276 2.05 12.86 -31.53
#